data_abe55f9f39b71915e913a0ab8c55cf37
#
_entry.id   abe55f9f39b71915e913a0ab8c55cf37
#
_cell.length_a   1.000
_cell.length_b   1.000
_cell.length_c   1.000
_cell.angle_alpha   90.00
_cell.angle_beta   90.00
_cell.angle_gamma   90.00
#
_symmetry.space_group_name_H-M   'P 1'
#
loop_
_entity.id
_entity.type
_entity.pdbx_description
1 polymer ?
#
loop_
_entity_poly.entity_id
_entity_poly.type
_entity_poly.pdbx_seq_one_letter_code
_entity_poly.pdbx_strand_id
1 'polypeptide(L)'
;MKQWKWAAVAAGCVVVLAGCGGASDGANTTPKTIAPAAKIFGDSIMDSGTFGYKFTVQSADAANPFLIFPEVVAANFGAPKLCPFFNFNGTTFVPNTACTSFAVGGGRINNLTNASSPGNANPFSITYQMAVGSATLATTDLVMVDGGGNDLADLTGAYLGATTPAGIATYMGLLGTLLPPATVSAIIGTPTATSMGTAAGAYAQALGSTLAASVKANILAKGVTKVVVVNVPDITVTPRFLAVLSSVAASQGTAARDGVQAAVRAWTAALNTSLAAGLAGTGVQVFDLYGEGAKIAATPAQFGLTNVTTPACPKVAGGLDSTTGQASLSLQATVMACNSASMSATIPVGETSANWWKAYAYSDNFHPTPALHQLTAQAINLQLAKAGWL
;
A
#
# COMPACT_ATOMS: atom_id res chain seq x y z
N MET A 1 30.43 -88.09 22.54
CA MET A 1 29.62 -87.29 21.65
C MET A 1 29.15 -86.11 22.44
N LYS A 2 29.82 -85.00 22.35
CA LYS A 2 29.62 -83.82 23.18
C LYS A 2 28.90 -82.73 22.35
N GLN A 3 27.71 -82.33 22.79
CA GLN A 3 26.99 -81.20 22.25
C GLN A 3 27.57 -79.88 22.83
N TRP A 4 27.87 -78.94 21.98
CA TRP A 4 28.29 -77.61 22.41
C TRP A 4 27.14 -76.62 22.07
N LYS A 5 26.63 -76.02 23.14
CA LYS A 5 25.64 -74.98 23.07
C LYS A 5 26.35 -73.66 22.90
N TRP A 6 26.02 -72.90 21.84
CA TRP A 6 26.43 -71.51 21.67
C TRP A 6 25.35 -70.57 22.25
N ALA A 7 25.75 -69.83 23.27
CA ALA A 7 24.96 -68.76 23.80
C ALA A 7 25.24 -67.47 22.97
N ALA A 8 24.22 -66.90 22.32
CA ALA A 8 24.30 -65.64 21.64
C ALA A 8 24.11 -64.53 22.67
N VAL A 9 25.11 -63.67 22.84
CA VAL A 9 25.04 -62.45 23.61
C VAL A 9 24.53 -61.36 22.66
N ALA A 10 23.31 -60.87 22.84
CA ALA A 10 22.77 -59.69 22.16
C ALA A 10 23.30 -58.43 22.86
N ALA A 11 24.28 -57.80 22.27
CA ALA A 11 24.71 -56.46 22.69
C ALA A 11 23.72 -55.40 22.13
N GLY A 12 22.89 -54.89 23.00
CA GLY A 12 22.00 -53.73 22.65
C GLY A 12 22.80 -52.43 22.49
N CYS A 13 22.96 -51.93 21.27
CA CYS A 13 23.42 -50.58 21.02
C CYS A 13 22.29 -49.58 21.34
N VAL A 14 22.40 -48.93 22.50
CA VAL A 14 21.62 -47.73 22.80
C VAL A 14 22.23 -46.57 22.02
N VAL A 15 21.61 -46.20 20.90
CA VAL A 15 21.95 -44.99 20.19
C VAL A 15 21.31 -43.83 20.95
N VAL A 16 22.12 -43.12 21.74
CA VAL A 16 21.70 -41.81 22.30
C VAL A 16 21.74 -40.80 21.16
N LEU A 17 20.59 -40.48 20.60
CA LEU A 17 20.40 -39.31 19.74
C LEU A 17 20.59 -38.08 20.62
N ALA A 18 21.80 -37.55 20.69
CA ALA A 18 22.03 -36.18 21.15
C ALA A 18 21.42 -35.27 20.11
N GLY A 19 20.18 -34.85 20.32
CA GLY A 19 19.57 -33.77 19.58
C GLY A 19 20.41 -32.54 19.79
N CYS A 20 21.00 -31.98 18.72
CA CYS A 20 21.51 -30.63 18.70
C CYS A 20 20.36 -29.70 19.06
N GLY A 21 20.34 -29.23 20.30
CA GLY A 21 19.55 -28.12 20.75
C GLY A 21 20.06 -26.83 20.08
N GLY A 22 19.68 -26.59 18.81
CA GLY A 22 19.67 -25.25 18.28
C GLY A 22 18.70 -24.46 19.16
N ALA A 23 19.12 -23.30 19.63
CA ALA A 23 18.23 -22.35 20.28
C ALA A 23 17.01 -22.17 19.36
N SER A 24 15.92 -22.80 19.70
CA SER A 24 14.64 -22.54 19.08
C SER A 24 14.25 -21.12 19.52
N ASP A 25 14.36 -20.16 18.62
CA ASP A 25 13.43 -19.05 18.68
C ASP A 25 12.06 -19.74 18.79
N GLY A 26 11.48 -19.69 20.00
CA GLY A 26 10.33 -20.52 20.35
C GLY A 26 9.26 -20.37 19.29
N ALA A 27 8.91 -21.47 18.62
CA ALA A 27 7.78 -21.47 17.69
C ALA A 27 6.61 -20.84 18.44
N ASN A 28 6.02 -19.79 17.85
CA ASN A 28 4.84 -19.16 18.44
C ASN A 28 3.73 -20.22 18.52
N THR A 29 3.49 -20.74 19.72
CA THR A 29 2.48 -21.75 20.00
C THR A 29 1.13 -21.12 20.36
N THR A 30 1.03 -19.79 20.31
CA THR A 30 -0.24 -19.09 20.53
C THR A 30 -1.24 -19.53 19.44
N PRO A 31 -2.46 -19.95 19.83
CA PRO A 31 -3.46 -20.31 18.83
C PRO A 31 -3.70 -19.16 17.86
N LYS A 32 -3.76 -19.48 16.57
CA LYS A 32 -4.02 -18.51 15.51
C LYS A 32 -5.30 -17.71 15.83
N THR A 33 -5.19 -16.39 15.81
CA THR A 33 -6.34 -15.52 15.98
C THR A 33 -7.25 -15.60 14.75
N ILE A 34 -8.52 -15.91 14.95
CA ILE A 34 -9.55 -15.85 13.90
C ILE A 34 -10.28 -14.51 14.03
N ALA A 35 -10.39 -13.78 12.93
CA ALA A 35 -11.20 -12.57 12.85
C ALA A 35 -12.51 -12.87 12.12
N PRO A 36 -13.68 -12.62 12.72
CA PRO A 36 -14.97 -12.88 12.08
C PRO A 36 -15.21 -11.98 10.86
N ALA A 37 -14.57 -10.81 10.82
CA ALA A 37 -14.54 -9.92 9.65
C ALA A 37 -13.20 -9.19 9.57
N ALA A 38 -12.84 -8.78 8.34
CA ALA A 38 -11.78 -7.80 8.12
C ALA A 38 -12.40 -6.52 7.54
N LYS A 39 -12.04 -5.36 8.09
CA LYS A 39 -12.47 -4.04 7.64
C LYS A 39 -11.28 -3.32 7.04
N ILE A 40 -11.41 -2.93 5.78
CA ILE A 40 -10.31 -2.36 4.99
C ILE A 40 -10.63 -0.93 4.63
N PHE A 41 -9.70 0.00 4.88
CA PHE A 41 -9.80 1.42 4.60
C PHE A 41 -8.54 1.88 3.88
N GLY A 42 -8.67 2.69 2.85
CA GLY A 42 -7.50 3.17 2.15
C GLY A 42 -7.74 3.54 0.70
N ASP A 43 -6.69 3.39 -0.07
CA ASP A 43 -6.70 3.77 -1.48
C ASP A 43 -6.67 2.55 -2.44
N SER A 44 -6.12 2.74 -3.63
CA SER A 44 -6.15 1.77 -4.72
C SER A 44 -5.42 0.46 -4.42
N ILE A 45 -4.37 0.48 -3.59
CA ILE A 45 -3.64 -0.76 -3.27
C ILE A 45 -4.39 -1.67 -2.29
N MET A 46 -5.44 -1.13 -1.65
CA MET A 46 -6.37 -1.88 -0.79
C MET A 46 -7.79 -2.03 -1.37
N ASP A 47 -8.09 -1.44 -2.54
CA ASP A 47 -9.42 -1.47 -3.16
C ASP A 47 -9.74 -2.86 -3.73
N SER A 48 -10.75 -3.53 -3.15
CA SER A 48 -11.17 -4.87 -3.54
C SER A 48 -12.09 -4.92 -4.77
N GLY A 49 -12.29 -3.78 -5.47
CA GLY A 49 -13.02 -3.72 -6.73
C GLY A 49 -14.17 -2.71 -6.78
N THR A 50 -14.05 -1.56 -6.12
CA THR A 50 -15.05 -0.47 -6.11
C THR A 50 -15.51 -0.07 -7.52
N PHE A 51 -14.62 -0.10 -8.51
CA PHE A 51 -14.89 0.27 -9.90
C PHE A 51 -15.12 -0.95 -10.82
N GLY A 52 -15.37 -2.14 -10.25
CA GLY A 52 -15.51 -3.39 -10.99
C GLY A 52 -14.19 -4.03 -11.39
N TYR A 53 -13.05 -3.50 -10.94
CA TYR A 53 -11.71 -4.04 -11.12
C TYR A 53 -10.82 -3.70 -9.92
N LYS A 54 -9.71 -4.44 -9.77
CA LYS A 54 -8.65 -4.14 -8.80
C LYS A 54 -7.51 -3.43 -9.52
N PHE A 55 -6.75 -2.65 -8.79
CA PHE A 55 -5.60 -1.92 -9.32
C PHE A 55 -4.35 -2.82 -9.40
N THR A 56 -4.43 -3.81 -10.29
CA THR A 56 -3.38 -4.81 -10.55
C THR A 56 -3.63 -5.49 -11.90
N VAL A 57 -2.77 -6.42 -12.34
CA VAL A 57 -3.09 -7.30 -13.48
C VAL A 57 -4.36 -8.09 -13.14
N GLN A 58 -5.32 -8.13 -14.08
CA GLN A 58 -6.56 -8.85 -13.88
C GLN A 58 -6.38 -10.35 -14.14
N SER A 59 -7.12 -11.19 -13.43
CA SER A 59 -7.23 -12.59 -13.81
C SER A 59 -8.09 -12.74 -15.07
N ALA A 60 -7.65 -13.58 -16.00
CA ALA A 60 -8.51 -13.98 -17.13
C ALA A 60 -9.65 -14.91 -16.68
N ASP A 61 -9.49 -15.56 -15.52
CA ASP A 61 -10.54 -16.34 -14.87
C ASP A 61 -11.26 -15.49 -13.83
N ALA A 62 -12.45 -15.02 -14.16
CA ALA A 62 -13.26 -14.18 -13.28
C ALA A 62 -13.69 -14.91 -11.98
N ALA A 63 -13.74 -16.25 -11.98
CA ALA A 63 -14.07 -17.05 -10.79
C ALA A 63 -12.89 -17.05 -9.79
N ASN A 64 -11.66 -16.88 -10.28
CA ASN A 64 -10.44 -16.87 -9.48
C ASN A 64 -9.65 -15.57 -9.70
N PRO A 65 -10.15 -14.41 -9.22
CA PRO A 65 -9.45 -13.15 -9.35
C PRO A 65 -8.15 -13.16 -8.54
N PHE A 66 -7.11 -12.48 -9.03
CA PHE A 66 -5.90 -12.29 -8.23
C PHE A 66 -6.23 -11.52 -6.95
N LEU A 67 -5.63 -11.98 -5.86
CA LEU A 67 -5.79 -11.34 -4.56
C LEU A 67 -4.80 -10.19 -4.40
N ILE A 68 -5.28 -9.07 -3.88
CA ILE A 68 -4.43 -7.98 -3.38
C ILE A 68 -4.02 -8.29 -1.94
N PHE A 69 -2.98 -7.61 -1.43
CA PHE A 69 -2.40 -7.98 -0.14
C PHE A 69 -3.40 -7.97 1.05
N PRO A 70 -4.36 -7.04 1.18
CA PRO A 70 -5.31 -7.10 2.30
C PRO A 70 -6.23 -8.31 2.24
N GLU A 71 -6.57 -8.81 1.04
CA GLU A 71 -7.37 -10.03 0.89
C GLU A 71 -6.61 -11.28 1.35
N VAL A 72 -5.29 -11.34 1.04
CA VAL A 72 -4.41 -12.44 1.50
C VAL A 72 -4.25 -12.41 3.02
N VAL A 73 -4.01 -11.24 3.59
CA VAL A 73 -3.89 -11.08 5.04
C VAL A 73 -5.21 -11.42 5.73
N ALA A 74 -6.34 -10.91 5.26
CA ALA A 74 -7.66 -11.23 5.81
C ALA A 74 -7.97 -12.72 5.79
N ALA A 75 -7.66 -13.40 4.67
CA ALA A 75 -7.84 -14.85 4.54
C ALA A 75 -7.00 -15.64 5.56
N ASN A 76 -5.79 -15.18 5.88
CA ASN A 76 -4.96 -15.81 6.91
C ASN A 76 -5.55 -15.71 8.31
N PHE A 77 -6.37 -14.70 8.58
CA PHE A 77 -7.16 -14.60 9.81
C PHE A 77 -8.50 -15.34 9.75
N GLY A 78 -8.79 -16.05 8.66
CA GLY A 78 -10.05 -16.76 8.45
C GLY A 78 -11.24 -15.85 8.20
N ALA A 79 -11.00 -14.57 7.92
CA ALA A 79 -12.07 -13.64 7.57
C ALA A 79 -12.73 -14.01 6.23
N PRO A 80 -14.02 -13.72 6.04
CA PRO A 80 -14.70 -13.90 4.76
C PRO A 80 -14.03 -13.13 3.62
N LYS A 81 -14.25 -13.60 2.38
CA LYS A 81 -13.76 -12.92 1.18
C LYS A 81 -14.20 -11.45 1.19
N LEU A 82 -13.25 -10.56 0.97
CA LEU A 82 -13.51 -9.12 0.89
C LEU A 82 -14.32 -8.78 -0.37
N CYS A 83 -15.19 -7.81 -0.25
CA CYS A 83 -15.88 -7.15 -1.36
C CYS A 83 -16.05 -5.66 -1.03
N PRO A 84 -16.18 -4.78 -2.05
CA PRO A 84 -16.23 -3.34 -1.84
C PRO A 84 -17.56 -2.90 -1.20
N PHE A 85 -17.47 -2.14 -0.10
CA PHE A 85 -18.63 -1.48 0.50
C PHE A 85 -19.18 -0.39 -0.41
N PHE A 86 -18.30 0.42 -0.99
CA PHE A 86 -18.66 1.44 -1.97
C PHE A 86 -18.56 0.85 -3.38
N ASN A 87 -19.68 0.72 -4.09
CA ASN A 87 -19.69 0.30 -5.49
C ASN A 87 -19.96 1.53 -6.38
N PHE A 88 -19.06 1.84 -7.29
CA PHE A 88 -19.26 2.92 -8.24
C PHE A 88 -20.00 2.44 -9.46
N ASN A 89 -21.18 3.00 -9.72
CA ASN A 89 -22.07 2.59 -10.82
C ASN A 89 -21.85 3.42 -12.11
N GLY A 90 -20.79 4.21 -12.18
CA GLY A 90 -20.49 5.13 -13.29
C GLY A 90 -20.89 6.58 -13.00
N THR A 91 -21.70 6.83 -11.96
CA THR A 91 -22.17 8.16 -11.59
C THR A 91 -22.03 8.41 -10.09
N THR A 92 -22.41 7.46 -9.26
CA THR A 92 -22.41 7.59 -7.80
C THR A 92 -21.87 6.33 -7.12
N PHE A 93 -21.46 6.47 -5.88
CA PHE A 93 -21.14 5.35 -5.01
C PHE A 93 -22.42 4.81 -4.35
N VAL A 94 -22.66 3.52 -4.52
CA VAL A 94 -23.79 2.80 -3.93
C VAL A 94 -23.25 1.91 -2.80
N PRO A 95 -23.68 2.10 -1.54
CA PRO A 95 -23.25 1.25 -0.43
C PRO A 95 -23.75 -0.18 -0.57
N ASN A 96 -22.84 -1.15 -0.37
CA ASN A 96 -23.16 -2.56 -0.18
C ASN A 96 -22.87 -2.95 1.26
N THR A 97 -23.89 -2.96 2.10
CA THR A 97 -23.77 -3.20 3.54
C THR A 97 -23.34 -4.62 3.91
N ALA A 98 -23.38 -5.56 2.99
CA ALA A 98 -22.85 -6.92 3.18
C ALA A 98 -21.32 -6.99 3.04
N CYS A 99 -20.70 -5.96 2.49
CA CYS A 99 -19.27 -5.91 2.21
C CYS A 99 -18.51 -5.05 3.24
N THR A 100 -17.22 -5.35 3.42
CA THR A 100 -16.42 -4.81 4.52
C THR A 100 -15.14 -4.10 4.07
N SER A 101 -14.88 -4.00 2.76
CA SER A 101 -13.78 -3.21 2.22
C SER A 101 -14.30 -1.82 1.84
N PHE A 102 -13.89 -0.81 2.57
CA PHE A 102 -14.25 0.59 2.37
C PHE A 102 -13.23 1.34 1.52
N ALA A 103 -12.09 0.71 1.21
CA ALA A 103 -11.03 1.30 0.40
C ALA A 103 -11.53 1.64 -1.01
N VAL A 104 -11.11 2.80 -1.53
CA VAL A 104 -11.51 3.31 -2.84
C VAL A 104 -10.29 3.83 -3.58
N GLY A 105 -10.09 3.36 -4.80
CA GLY A 105 -9.00 3.82 -5.66
C GLY A 105 -8.97 5.34 -5.78
N GLY A 106 -7.78 5.94 -5.67
CA GLY A 106 -7.61 7.39 -5.61
C GLY A 106 -7.88 8.00 -4.24
N GLY A 107 -8.07 7.19 -3.19
CA GLY A 107 -8.31 7.64 -1.82
C GLY A 107 -7.21 8.54 -1.28
N ARG A 108 -7.58 9.58 -0.52
CA ARG A 108 -6.68 10.57 0.09
C ARG A 108 -6.99 10.76 1.57
N ILE A 109 -5.99 11.03 2.36
CA ILE A 109 -6.13 11.46 3.75
C ILE A 109 -6.83 12.83 3.76
N ASN A 110 -6.36 13.75 2.90
CA ASN A 110 -6.93 15.08 2.70
C ASN A 110 -7.56 15.21 1.32
N ASN A 111 -8.80 14.78 1.16
CA ASN A 111 -9.49 14.79 -0.13
C ASN A 111 -9.94 16.19 -0.61
N LEU A 112 -9.66 17.25 0.13
CA LEU A 112 -9.92 18.64 -0.32
C LEU A 112 -9.11 19.01 -1.56
N THR A 113 -8.03 18.26 -1.83
CA THR A 113 -7.13 18.45 -2.97
C THR A 113 -7.60 17.76 -4.26
N ASN A 114 -8.59 16.89 -4.16
CA ASN A 114 -9.15 16.17 -5.29
C ASN A 114 -9.90 17.10 -6.23
N ALA A 115 -9.39 17.28 -7.46
CA ALA A 115 -9.95 18.24 -8.42
C ALA A 115 -11.36 17.87 -8.91
N SER A 116 -11.70 16.58 -9.00
CA SER A 116 -12.98 16.11 -9.57
C SER A 116 -14.04 15.79 -8.53
N SER A 117 -13.65 15.47 -7.29
CA SER A 117 -14.55 15.17 -6.18
C SER A 117 -13.97 15.66 -4.85
N PRO A 118 -13.83 17.01 -4.69
CA PRO A 118 -13.22 17.56 -3.50
C PRO A 118 -14.12 17.41 -2.28
N GLY A 119 -13.49 17.35 -1.11
CA GLY A 119 -14.18 17.29 0.17
C GLY A 119 -13.94 15.97 0.93
N ASN A 120 -13.98 16.08 2.26
CA ASN A 120 -13.76 14.95 3.15
C ASN A 120 -15.06 14.24 3.57
N ALA A 121 -16.17 14.46 2.86
CA ALA A 121 -17.46 13.82 3.09
C ALA A 121 -17.88 12.91 1.91
N ASN A 122 -16.93 12.25 1.28
CA ASN A 122 -17.17 11.32 0.17
C ASN A 122 -16.19 10.12 0.24
N PRO A 123 -16.46 9.01 -0.49
CA PRO A 123 -15.66 7.79 -0.42
C PRO A 123 -14.18 7.90 -0.84
N PHE A 124 -13.80 8.95 -1.57
CA PHE A 124 -12.39 9.24 -1.85
C PHE A 124 -11.63 9.79 -0.63
N SER A 125 -12.33 10.16 0.45
CA SER A 125 -11.69 10.51 1.72
C SER A 125 -11.51 9.29 2.61
N ILE A 126 -10.27 8.93 2.92
CA ILE A 126 -9.95 7.80 3.81
C ILE A 126 -10.49 8.04 5.22
N THR A 127 -10.50 9.29 5.68
CA THR A 127 -11.10 9.64 6.98
C THR A 127 -12.62 9.45 6.97
N TYR A 128 -13.29 9.73 5.86
CA TYR A 128 -14.72 9.43 5.69
C TYR A 128 -15.00 7.94 5.62
N GLN A 129 -14.18 7.16 4.90
CA GLN A 129 -14.30 5.70 4.87
C GLN A 129 -14.30 5.13 6.29
N MET A 130 -13.33 5.55 7.13
CA MET A 130 -13.23 5.13 8.52
C MET A 130 -14.43 5.58 9.34
N ALA A 131 -14.92 6.81 9.16
CA ALA A 131 -16.10 7.31 9.86
C ALA A 131 -17.34 6.48 9.53
N VAL A 132 -17.57 6.17 8.24
CA VAL A 132 -18.67 5.30 7.80
C VAL A 132 -18.53 3.88 8.34
N GLY A 133 -17.35 3.27 8.17
CA GLY A 133 -17.09 1.90 8.60
C GLY A 133 -17.12 1.71 10.12
N SER A 134 -16.87 2.78 10.88
CA SER A 134 -16.88 2.77 12.36
C SER A 134 -18.20 2.33 12.97
N ALA A 135 -19.30 2.51 12.24
CA ALA A 135 -20.64 2.13 12.69
C ALA A 135 -20.84 0.59 12.80
N THR A 136 -20.02 -0.18 12.08
CA THR A 136 -20.13 -1.65 12.00
C THR A 136 -18.92 -2.39 12.56
N LEU A 137 -17.99 -1.69 13.21
CA LEU A 137 -16.80 -2.29 13.81
C LEU A 137 -17.15 -3.11 15.04
N ALA A 138 -16.61 -4.34 15.10
CA ALA A 138 -16.58 -5.17 16.30
C ALA A 138 -15.16 -5.22 16.87
N THR A 139 -15.03 -5.40 18.18
CA THR A 139 -13.72 -5.47 18.87
C THR A 139 -12.83 -6.62 18.39
N THR A 140 -13.44 -7.64 17.80
CA THR A 140 -12.80 -8.85 17.25
C THR A 140 -12.41 -8.74 15.78
N ASP A 141 -12.78 -7.65 15.10
CA ASP A 141 -12.45 -7.45 13.69
C ASP A 141 -10.93 -7.24 13.50
N LEU A 142 -10.43 -7.73 12.37
CA LEU A 142 -9.15 -7.27 11.83
C LEU A 142 -9.39 -5.97 11.06
N VAL A 143 -8.66 -4.94 11.38
CA VAL A 143 -8.73 -3.67 10.65
C VAL A 143 -7.40 -3.41 9.95
N MET A 144 -7.45 -3.04 8.67
CA MET A 144 -6.29 -2.59 7.92
C MET A 144 -6.55 -1.20 7.32
N VAL A 145 -5.55 -0.33 7.42
CA VAL A 145 -5.64 1.06 6.93
C VAL A 145 -4.37 1.38 6.16
N ASP A 146 -4.49 2.04 5.02
CA ASP A 146 -3.40 2.74 4.34
C ASP A 146 -3.83 4.15 3.92
N GLY A 147 -2.91 4.91 3.35
CA GLY A 147 -3.19 6.20 2.74
C GLY A 147 -2.00 7.15 2.76
N GLY A 148 -2.06 8.15 1.87
CA GLY A 148 -1.06 9.19 1.74
C GLY A 148 -0.28 9.16 0.42
N GLY A 149 -0.30 8.05 -0.32
CA GLY A 149 0.37 7.96 -1.61
C GLY A 149 -0.18 8.97 -2.63
N ASN A 150 -1.50 9.09 -2.72
CA ASN A 150 -2.15 10.07 -3.59
C ASN A 150 -1.96 11.51 -3.09
N ASP A 151 -1.98 11.75 -1.77
CA ASP A 151 -1.71 13.08 -1.19
C ASP A 151 -0.28 13.54 -1.52
N LEU A 152 0.72 12.66 -1.43
CA LEU A 152 2.11 12.97 -1.80
C LEU A 152 2.27 13.17 -3.31
N ALA A 153 1.49 12.47 -4.14
CA ALA A 153 1.49 12.71 -5.58
C ALA A 153 0.93 14.09 -5.90
N ASP A 154 -0.18 14.50 -5.27
CA ASP A 154 -0.77 15.85 -5.40
C ASP A 154 0.20 16.93 -4.91
N LEU A 155 0.82 16.73 -3.73
CA LEU A 155 1.82 17.63 -3.18
C LEU A 155 3.02 17.81 -4.13
N THR A 156 3.51 16.71 -4.70
CA THR A 156 4.63 16.75 -5.66
C THR A 156 4.24 17.50 -6.93
N GLY A 157 3.04 17.24 -7.46
CA GLY A 157 2.51 17.93 -8.63
C GLY A 157 2.39 19.45 -8.40
N ALA A 158 1.82 19.84 -7.27
CA ALA A 158 1.66 21.24 -6.89
C ALA A 158 3.02 21.94 -6.68
N TYR A 159 3.99 21.26 -6.02
CA TYR A 159 5.35 21.77 -5.85
C TYR A 159 6.06 21.99 -7.18
N LEU A 160 6.02 21.02 -8.09
CA LEU A 160 6.62 21.13 -9.43
C LEU A 160 5.93 22.19 -10.29
N GLY A 161 4.62 22.41 -10.10
CA GLY A 161 3.86 23.45 -10.76
C GLY A 161 4.07 24.88 -10.20
N ALA A 162 4.73 25.00 -9.04
CA ALA A 162 4.94 26.29 -8.36
C ALA A 162 6.09 27.12 -8.96
N THR A 163 6.10 27.26 -10.30
CA THR A 163 7.14 27.99 -11.05
C THR A 163 6.70 29.39 -11.46
N THR A 164 5.44 29.73 -11.25
CA THR A 164 4.82 31.03 -11.56
C THR A 164 4.07 31.56 -10.32
N PRO A 165 3.77 32.87 -10.22
CA PRO A 165 2.96 33.39 -9.11
C PRO A 165 1.63 32.66 -8.91
N ALA A 166 0.93 32.30 -9.98
CA ALA A 166 -0.30 31.52 -9.92
C ALA A 166 -0.07 30.10 -9.43
N GLY A 167 1.00 29.41 -9.89
CA GLY A 167 1.38 28.08 -9.42
C GLY A 167 1.78 28.09 -7.94
N ILE A 168 2.51 29.10 -7.48
CA ILE A 168 2.85 29.30 -6.06
C ILE A 168 1.57 29.50 -5.22
N ALA A 169 0.62 30.31 -5.70
CA ALA A 169 -0.67 30.50 -5.01
C ALA A 169 -1.45 29.19 -4.90
N THR A 170 -1.50 28.39 -5.96
CA THR A 170 -2.11 27.04 -5.96
C THR A 170 -1.44 26.12 -4.97
N TYR A 171 -0.10 26.10 -4.95
CA TYR A 171 0.68 25.32 -4.00
C TYR A 171 0.40 25.72 -2.53
N MET A 172 0.42 27.04 -2.25
CA MET A 172 0.10 27.56 -0.91
C MET A 172 -1.36 27.25 -0.52
N GLY A 173 -2.29 27.28 -1.48
CA GLY A 173 -3.67 26.90 -1.29
C GLY A 173 -3.81 25.43 -0.87
N LEU A 174 -3.07 24.53 -1.53
CA LEU A 174 -2.98 23.12 -1.13
C LEU A 174 -2.50 22.97 0.32
N LEU A 175 -1.39 23.59 0.69
CA LEU A 175 -0.87 23.52 2.04
C LEU A 175 -1.84 24.09 3.08
N GLY A 176 -2.53 25.16 2.72
CA GLY A 176 -3.54 25.82 3.56
C GLY A 176 -4.79 24.99 3.86
N THR A 177 -4.98 23.84 3.19
CA THR A 177 -6.08 22.92 3.50
C THR A 177 -5.86 22.13 4.80
N LEU A 178 -4.62 22.00 5.28
CA LEU A 178 -4.28 21.32 6.54
C LEU A 178 -3.48 22.21 7.51
N LEU A 179 -2.73 23.18 6.99
CA LEU A 179 -1.92 24.06 7.81
C LEU A 179 -2.61 25.44 7.93
N PRO A 180 -2.55 26.11 9.08
CA PRO A 180 -2.99 27.48 9.19
C PRO A 180 -2.29 28.37 8.15
N PRO A 181 -3.00 29.25 7.42
CA PRO A 181 -2.39 30.11 6.40
C PRO A 181 -1.23 30.95 6.91
N ALA A 182 -1.30 31.43 8.16
CA ALA A 182 -0.20 32.15 8.80
C ALA A 182 1.06 31.28 8.95
N THR A 183 0.91 30.01 9.26
CA THR A 183 2.02 29.04 9.34
C THR A 183 2.64 28.82 7.96
N VAL A 184 1.83 28.64 6.92
CA VAL A 184 2.32 28.49 5.54
C VAL A 184 3.12 29.72 5.13
N SER A 185 2.56 30.90 5.34
CA SER A 185 3.20 32.17 5.00
C SER A 185 4.49 32.40 5.79
N ALA A 186 4.53 32.03 7.08
CA ALA A 186 5.72 32.16 7.94
C ALA A 186 6.87 31.22 7.48
N ILE A 187 6.55 29.98 7.06
CA ILE A 187 7.55 29.02 6.59
C ILE A 187 8.07 29.41 5.21
N ILE A 188 7.18 29.79 4.30
CA ILE A 188 7.57 30.09 2.91
C ILE A 188 8.29 31.45 2.84
N GLY A 189 7.77 32.49 3.48
CA GLY A 189 8.32 33.85 3.38
C GLY A 189 8.45 34.29 1.91
N THR A 190 9.69 34.51 1.46
CA THR A 190 10.01 34.62 0.04
C THR A 190 10.07 33.20 -0.55
N PRO A 191 9.25 32.86 -1.58
CA PRO A 191 9.20 31.52 -2.15
C PRO A 191 10.54 31.15 -2.80
N THR A 192 11.15 30.08 -2.28
CA THR A 192 12.33 29.42 -2.81
C THR A 192 12.08 27.92 -2.82
N ALA A 193 12.83 27.14 -3.58
CA ALA A 193 12.72 25.69 -3.55
C ALA A 193 12.90 25.13 -2.13
N THR A 194 13.81 25.70 -1.33
CA THR A 194 14.06 25.29 0.06
C THR A 194 12.88 25.61 0.97
N SER A 195 12.38 26.87 0.98
CA SER A 195 11.26 27.26 1.85
C SER A 195 9.96 26.54 1.48
N MET A 196 9.69 26.37 0.19
CA MET A 196 8.57 25.56 -0.27
C MET A 196 8.73 24.09 0.11
N GLY A 197 9.91 23.49 -0.06
CA GLY A 197 10.18 22.12 0.36
C GLY A 197 9.99 21.90 1.86
N THR A 198 10.37 22.87 2.70
CA THR A 198 10.14 22.86 4.16
C THR A 198 8.64 22.89 4.47
N ALA A 199 7.88 23.75 3.80
CA ALA A 199 6.43 23.85 3.98
C ALA A 199 5.70 22.56 3.56
N ALA A 200 6.15 21.92 2.46
CA ALA A 200 5.67 20.60 2.05
C ALA A 200 5.93 19.52 3.11
N GLY A 201 7.10 19.55 3.76
CA GLY A 201 7.42 18.67 4.88
C GLY A 201 6.46 18.85 6.07
N ALA A 202 6.11 20.08 6.42
CA ALA A 202 5.12 20.37 7.47
C ALA A 202 3.71 19.87 7.08
N TYR A 203 3.33 20.03 5.82
CA TYR A 203 2.06 19.48 5.30
C TYR A 203 2.04 17.95 5.37
N ALA A 204 3.13 17.29 4.97
CA ALA A 204 3.25 15.84 5.05
C ALA A 204 3.17 15.32 6.50
N GLN A 205 3.77 16.03 7.47
CA GLN A 205 3.58 15.74 8.90
C GLN A 205 2.12 15.86 9.33
N ALA A 206 1.42 16.89 8.86
CA ALA A 206 0.01 17.08 9.16
C ALA A 206 -0.86 15.95 8.59
N LEU A 207 -0.55 15.44 7.38
CA LEU A 207 -1.21 14.25 6.81
C LEU A 207 -1.04 13.04 7.72
N GLY A 208 0.18 12.71 8.15
CA GLY A 208 0.44 11.59 9.05
C GLY A 208 -0.29 11.72 10.40
N SER A 209 -0.30 12.93 10.97
CA SER A 209 -1.04 13.23 12.21
C SER A 209 -2.55 13.07 12.01
N THR A 210 -3.10 13.50 10.87
CA THR A 210 -4.52 13.40 10.55
C THR A 210 -4.96 11.94 10.42
N LEU A 211 -4.16 11.12 9.73
CA LEU A 211 -4.46 9.69 9.59
C LEU A 211 -4.41 8.99 10.95
N ALA A 212 -3.38 9.24 11.77
CA ALA A 212 -3.28 8.69 13.12
C ALA A 212 -4.45 9.10 14.03
N ALA A 213 -4.85 10.37 13.97
CA ALA A 213 -5.99 10.89 14.73
C ALA A 213 -7.30 10.20 14.28
N SER A 214 -7.50 10.02 12.98
CA SER A 214 -8.67 9.35 12.43
C SER A 214 -8.73 7.87 12.82
N VAL A 215 -7.61 7.15 12.80
CA VAL A 215 -7.50 5.76 13.30
C VAL A 215 -7.90 5.70 14.78
N LYS A 216 -7.39 6.59 15.61
CA LYS A 216 -7.75 6.64 17.03
C LYS A 216 -9.23 6.91 17.25
N ALA A 217 -9.78 7.91 16.57
CA ALA A 217 -11.16 8.35 16.79
C ALA A 217 -12.21 7.36 16.24
N ASN A 218 -11.95 6.76 15.08
CA ASN A 218 -12.93 5.95 14.36
C ASN A 218 -12.76 4.44 14.57
N ILE A 219 -11.55 3.98 14.92
CA ILE A 219 -11.25 2.55 15.04
C ILE A 219 -10.94 2.18 16.50
N LEU A 220 -9.89 2.77 17.08
CA LEU A 220 -9.45 2.39 18.43
C LEU A 220 -10.49 2.76 19.51
N ALA A 221 -11.19 3.89 19.35
CA ALA A 221 -12.30 4.28 20.22
C ALA A 221 -13.48 3.28 20.22
N LYS A 222 -13.53 2.37 19.24
CA LYS A 222 -14.51 1.26 19.20
C LYS A 222 -14.01 -0.01 19.91
N GLY A 223 -12.81 0.02 20.49
CA GLY A 223 -12.23 -1.10 21.21
C GLY A 223 -11.61 -2.18 20.31
N VAL A 224 -11.40 -1.91 19.03
CA VAL A 224 -10.71 -2.83 18.11
C VAL A 224 -9.25 -2.94 18.53
N THR A 225 -8.75 -4.17 18.65
CA THR A 225 -7.38 -4.45 19.10
C THR A 225 -6.47 -4.99 18.01
N LYS A 226 -7.03 -5.50 16.90
CA LYS A 226 -6.27 -6.04 15.76
C LYS A 226 -6.27 -5.03 14.63
N VAL A 227 -5.39 -4.03 14.73
CA VAL A 227 -5.29 -2.92 13.76
C VAL A 227 -3.90 -2.90 13.14
N VAL A 228 -3.85 -2.96 11.83
CA VAL A 228 -2.65 -2.80 10.99
C VAL A 228 -2.77 -1.49 10.24
N VAL A 229 -1.76 -0.64 10.33
CA VAL A 229 -1.66 0.56 9.49
C VAL A 229 -0.43 0.41 8.62
N VAL A 230 -0.60 0.47 7.31
CA VAL A 230 0.48 0.39 6.34
C VAL A 230 0.97 1.80 6.03
N ASN A 231 2.25 2.07 6.22
CA ASN A 231 2.82 3.37 5.93
C ASN A 231 2.99 3.59 4.41
N VAL A 232 3.27 4.83 4.00
CA VAL A 232 3.40 5.20 2.59
C VAL A 232 4.73 4.67 2.04
N PRO A 233 4.72 3.93 0.90
CA PRO A 233 5.95 3.49 0.24
C PRO A 233 6.71 4.65 -0.41
N ASP A 234 7.96 4.40 -0.85
CA ASP A 234 8.69 5.35 -1.70
C ASP A 234 8.03 5.43 -3.09
N ILE A 235 7.17 6.43 -3.29
CA ILE A 235 6.50 6.63 -4.56
C ILE A 235 7.47 7.03 -5.68
N THR A 236 8.67 7.51 -5.36
CA THR A 236 9.66 7.99 -6.35
C THR A 236 10.27 6.88 -7.18
N VAL A 237 10.12 5.61 -6.76
CA VAL A 237 10.60 4.44 -7.51
C VAL A 237 9.55 3.83 -8.43
N THR A 238 8.31 4.32 -8.38
CA THR A 238 7.25 3.84 -9.28
C THR A 238 7.48 4.31 -10.72
N PRO A 239 7.05 3.57 -11.75
CA PRO A 239 7.24 3.97 -13.14
C PRO A 239 6.73 5.38 -13.45
N ARG A 240 5.60 5.81 -12.86
CA ARG A 240 5.05 7.16 -12.99
C ARG A 240 6.04 8.23 -12.52
N PHE A 241 6.59 8.06 -11.32
CA PHE A 241 7.51 9.03 -10.75
C PHE A 241 8.89 8.99 -11.40
N LEU A 242 9.35 7.82 -11.86
CA LEU A 242 10.56 7.72 -12.68
C LEU A 242 10.41 8.53 -13.96
N ALA A 243 9.24 8.51 -14.62
CA ALA A 243 8.97 9.34 -15.79
C ALA A 243 8.96 10.84 -15.45
N VAL A 244 8.34 11.24 -14.33
CA VAL A 244 8.37 12.63 -13.83
C VAL A 244 9.81 13.08 -13.57
N LEU A 245 10.60 12.29 -12.85
CA LEU A 245 11.99 12.59 -12.54
C LEU A 245 12.86 12.65 -13.81
N SER A 246 12.60 11.80 -14.79
CA SER A 246 13.25 11.86 -16.10
C SER A 246 12.93 13.17 -16.84
N SER A 247 11.68 13.62 -16.78
CA SER A 247 11.27 14.92 -17.36
C SER A 247 11.94 16.11 -16.67
N VAL A 248 12.07 16.07 -15.33
CA VAL A 248 12.82 17.08 -14.57
C VAL A 248 14.30 17.06 -14.97
N ALA A 249 14.90 15.88 -15.11
CA ALA A 249 16.30 15.76 -15.54
C ALA A 249 16.52 16.34 -16.96
N ALA A 250 15.58 16.08 -17.87
CA ALA A 250 15.66 16.58 -19.25
C ALA A 250 15.51 18.10 -19.35
N SER A 251 14.67 18.70 -18.49
CA SER A 251 14.38 20.15 -18.53
C SER A 251 15.29 21.00 -17.63
N GLN A 252 15.76 20.45 -16.50
CA GLN A 252 16.46 21.21 -15.44
C GLN A 252 17.80 20.57 -15.01
N GLY A 253 18.15 19.42 -15.60
CA GLY A 253 19.37 18.70 -15.28
C GLY A 253 19.24 17.68 -14.14
N THR A 254 20.26 16.82 -14.02
CA THR A 254 20.26 15.70 -13.07
C THR A 254 20.25 16.15 -11.61
N ALA A 255 20.91 17.26 -11.28
CA ALA A 255 20.91 17.81 -9.92
C ALA A 255 19.48 18.23 -9.46
N ALA A 256 18.69 18.83 -10.36
CA ALA A 256 17.29 19.18 -10.06
C ALA A 256 16.44 17.91 -9.85
N ARG A 257 16.59 16.90 -10.69
CA ARG A 257 15.96 15.57 -10.52
C ARG A 257 16.26 14.99 -9.14
N ASP A 258 17.55 14.95 -8.77
CA ASP A 258 18.00 14.36 -7.49
C ASP A 258 17.44 15.15 -6.30
N GLY A 259 17.40 16.49 -6.44
CA GLY A 259 16.78 17.38 -5.43
C GLY A 259 15.28 17.11 -5.25
N VAL A 260 14.53 16.95 -6.34
CA VAL A 260 13.09 16.61 -6.28
C VAL A 260 12.88 15.23 -5.65
N GLN A 261 13.67 14.23 -6.07
CA GLN A 261 13.56 12.88 -5.50
C GLN A 261 13.85 12.88 -3.99
N ALA A 262 14.89 13.57 -3.56
CA ALA A 262 15.26 13.70 -2.15
C ALA A 262 14.15 14.43 -1.35
N ALA A 263 13.56 15.49 -1.91
CA ALA A 263 12.46 16.22 -1.28
C ALA A 263 11.22 15.32 -1.07
N VAL A 264 10.77 14.60 -2.10
CA VAL A 264 9.61 13.70 -2.00
C VAL A 264 9.86 12.59 -0.98
N ARG A 265 11.06 12.02 -0.95
CA ARG A 265 11.46 11.04 0.09
C ARG A 265 11.43 11.63 1.49
N ALA A 266 11.92 12.85 1.66
CA ALA A 266 11.88 13.54 2.94
C ALA A 266 10.43 13.81 3.40
N TRP A 267 9.52 14.19 2.50
CA TRP A 267 8.09 14.37 2.80
C TRP A 267 7.42 13.03 3.16
N THR A 268 7.74 11.97 2.44
CA THR A 268 7.25 10.62 2.76
C THR A 268 7.72 10.20 4.15
N ALA A 269 9.00 10.41 4.47
CA ALA A 269 9.55 10.12 5.80
C ALA A 269 8.88 10.97 6.90
N ALA A 270 8.59 12.24 6.63
CA ALA A 270 7.90 13.14 7.57
C ALA A 270 6.46 12.65 7.86
N LEU A 271 5.70 12.24 6.83
CA LEU A 271 4.38 11.64 6.99
C LEU A 271 4.44 10.34 7.81
N ASN A 272 5.30 9.41 7.40
CA ASN A 272 5.42 8.10 8.06
C ASN A 272 5.88 8.22 9.52
N THR A 273 6.82 9.11 9.81
CA THR A 273 7.28 9.39 11.17
C THR A 273 6.15 9.95 12.03
N SER A 274 5.40 10.92 11.50
CA SER A 274 4.28 11.54 12.21
C SER A 274 3.14 10.54 12.46
N LEU A 275 2.84 9.69 11.47
CA LEU A 275 1.87 8.60 11.58
C LEU A 275 2.28 7.62 12.69
N ALA A 276 3.51 7.13 12.66
CA ALA A 276 4.04 6.19 13.65
C ALA A 276 4.05 6.80 15.07
N ALA A 277 4.50 8.06 15.20
CA ALA A 277 4.48 8.78 16.48
C ALA A 277 3.06 8.95 17.02
N GLY A 278 2.10 9.27 16.14
CA GLY A 278 0.69 9.42 16.49
C GLY A 278 0.03 8.12 16.97
N LEU A 279 0.54 6.96 16.56
CA LEU A 279 0.04 5.64 16.92
C LEU A 279 0.88 4.93 17.98
N ALA A 280 1.98 5.54 18.44
CA ALA A 280 2.85 4.96 19.45
C ALA A 280 2.09 4.64 20.75
N GLY A 281 2.35 3.45 21.34
CA GLY A 281 1.72 2.99 22.58
C GLY A 281 0.26 2.55 22.45
N THR A 282 -0.33 2.56 21.25
CA THR A 282 -1.75 2.17 21.04
C THR A 282 -1.96 0.68 20.78
N GLY A 283 -0.90 -0.11 20.57
CA GLY A 283 -0.99 -1.52 20.18
C GLY A 283 -1.20 -1.74 18.67
N VAL A 284 -1.39 -0.68 17.88
CA VAL A 284 -1.49 -0.75 16.41
C VAL A 284 -0.19 -1.27 15.82
N GLN A 285 -0.29 -2.23 14.90
CA GLN A 285 0.85 -2.69 14.12
C GLN A 285 1.05 -1.76 12.92
N VAL A 286 2.05 -0.89 12.98
CA VAL A 286 2.45 -0.08 11.82
C VAL A 286 3.40 -0.92 10.96
N PHE A 287 2.97 -1.25 9.74
CA PHE A 287 3.79 -1.98 8.76
C PHE A 287 4.61 -1.01 7.93
N ASP A 288 5.93 -1.23 7.90
CA ASP A 288 6.87 -0.40 7.15
C ASP A 288 6.97 -0.81 5.68
N LEU A 289 5.97 -0.41 4.88
CA LEU A 289 5.97 -0.65 3.43
C LEU A 289 7.08 0.15 2.72
N TYR A 290 7.49 1.31 3.27
CA TYR A 290 8.61 2.08 2.75
C TYR A 290 9.91 1.28 2.81
N GLY A 291 10.23 0.74 3.99
CA GLY A 291 11.44 -0.05 4.20
C GLY A 291 11.40 -1.39 3.45
N GLU A 292 10.24 -2.03 3.38
CA GLU A 292 10.09 -3.29 2.63
C GLU A 292 10.25 -3.08 1.12
N GLY A 293 9.65 -2.03 0.58
CA GLY A 293 9.82 -1.64 -0.83
C GLY A 293 11.28 -1.32 -1.17
N ALA A 294 12.01 -0.67 -0.26
CA ALA A 294 13.43 -0.38 -0.44
C ALA A 294 14.28 -1.67 -0.52
N LYS A 295 13.99 -2.69 0.31
CA LYS A 295 14.67 -4.00 0.26
C LYS A 295 14.41 -4.70 -1.07
N ILE A 296 13.15 -4.73 -1.51
CA ILE A 296 12.76 -5.34 -2.78
C ILE A 296 13.46 -4.63 -3.95
N ALA A 297 13.47 -3.30 -3.97
CA ALA A 297 14.13 -2.53 -5.02
C ALA A 297 15.65 -2.71 -5.05
N ALA A 298 16.30 -2.91 -3.89
CA ALA A 298 17.75 -3.13 -3.79
C ALA A 298 18.18 -4.52 -4.29
N THR A 299 17.36 -5.55 -4.10
CA THR A 299 17.71 -6.94 -4.42
C THR A 299 16.54 -7.68 -5.07
N PRO A 300 15.96 -7.20 -6.18
CA PRO A 300 14.70 -7.72 -6.72
C PRO A 300 14.76 -9.22 -7.06
N ALA A 301 15.90 -9.72 -7.50
CA ALA A 301 16.08 -11.14 -7.84
C ALA A 301 15.86 -12.09 -6.63
N GLN A 302 16.15 -11.63 -5.40
CA GLN A 302 15.89 -12.40 -4.20
C GLN A 302 14.39 -12.58 -3.93
N PHE A 303 13.57 -11.72 -4.50
CA PHE A 303 12.12 -11.74 -4.42
C PHE A 303 11.45 -12.32 -5.68
N GLY A 304 12.24 -12.90 -6.59
CA GLY A 304 11.75 -13.44 -7.86
C GLY A 304 11.33 -12.39 -8.88
N LEU A 305 11.77 -11.12 -8.71
CA LEU A 305 11.46 -10.03 -9.62
C LEU A 305 12.62 -9.76 -10.57
N THR A 306 12.31 -9.57 -11.85
CA THR A 306 13.28 -9.19 -12.90
C THR A 306 13.15 -7.73 -13.30
N ASN A 307 11.99 -7.11 -13.03
CA ASN A 307 11.71 -5.72 -13.40
C ASN A 307 10.96 -4.98 -12.28
N VAL A 308 11.55 -3.88 -11.83
CA VAL A 308 11.00 -3.01 -10.75
C VAL A 308 10.88 -1.55 -11.21
N THR A 309 10.97 -1.27 -12.52
CA THR A 309 11.01 0.11 -13.04
C THR A 309 10.02 0.39 -14.16
N THR A 310 9.53 -0.65 -14.85
CA THR A 310 8.58 -0.50 -15.95
C THR A 310 7.29 -1.26 -15.67
N PRO A 311 6.14 -0.77 -16.16
CA PRO A 311 4.86 -1.45 -15.93
C PRO A 311 4.72 -2.67 -16.83
N ALA A 312 4.06 -3.72 -16.31
CA ALA A 312 3.66 -4.87 -17.12
C ALA A 312 2.54 -4.50 -18.12
N CYS A 313 1.68 -3.53 -17.78
CA CYS A 313 0.56 -3.03 -18.58
C CYS A 313 0.79 -1.57 -18.99
N PRO A 314 1.64 -1.28 -19.98
CA PRO A 314 2.07 0.09 -20.31
C PRO A 314 0.92 0.99 -20.81
N LYS A 315 -0.20 0.41 -21.26
CA LYS A 315 -1.37 1.15 -21.75
C LYS A 315 -2.30 1.64 -20.63
N VAL A 316 -2.12 1.14 -19.40
CA VAL A 316 -2.91 1.55 -18.23
C VAL A 316 -2.13 2.62 -17.47
N ALA A 317 -2.58 3.86 -17.55
CA ALA A 317 -1.92 5.01 -16.91
C ALA A 317 -2.20 5.08 -15.39
N GLY A 318 -1.79 4.03 -14.63
CA GLY A 318 -1.97 3.96 -13.19
C GLY A 318 -3.42 3.70 -12.74
N GLY A 319 -4.29 3.19 -13.63
CA GLY A 319 -5.70 2.94 -13.31
C GLY A 319 -6.52 4.21 -13.02
N LEU A 320 -5.98 5.37 -13.35
CA LEU A 320 -6.62 6.67 -13.12
C LEU A 320 -6.99 7.32 -14.45
N ASP A 321 -8.10 8.06 -14.47
CA ASP A 321 -8.47 8.92 -15.58
C ASP A 321 -7.42 10.02 -15.76
N SER A 322 -6.87 10.15 -16.97
CA SER A 322 -5.80 11.11 -17.28
C SER A 322 -6.24 12.58 -17.16
N THR A 323 -7.54 12.85 -17.23
CA THR A 323 -8.12 14.20 -17.14
C THR A 323 -8.46 14.56 -15.71
N THR A 324 -9.02 13.62 -14.96
CA THR A 324 -9.52 13.85 -13.61
C THR A 324 -8.57 13.39 -12.51
N GLY A 325 -7.57 12.54 -12.84
CA GLY A 325 -6.70 11.91 -11.86
C GLY A 325 -7.43 10.94 -10.92
N GLN A 326 -8.65 10.50 -11.27
CA GLN A 326 -9.52 9.65 -10.46
C GLN A 326 -9.68 8.28 -11.12
N ALA A 327 -9.85 7.26 -10.28
CA ALA A 327 -10.33 5.98 -10.72
C ALA A 327 -11.78 6.11 -11.21
N SER A 328 -12.09 5.48 -12.35
CA SER A 328 -13.43 5.56 -12.94
C SER A 328 -13.75 4.34 -13.78
N LEU A 329 -15.04 4.12 -14.06
CA LEU A 329 -15.48 3.09 -14.99
C LEU A 329 -15.05 3.38 -16.44
N SER A 330 -14.70 4.62 -16.80
CA SER A 330 -14.20 4.95 -18.14
C SER A 330 -12.89 4.25 -18.47
N LEU A 331 -12.09 3.86 -17.45
CA LEU A 331 -10.86 3.10 -17.59
C LEU A 331 -11.08 1.58 -17.53
N GLN A 332 -12.26 1.12 -17.17
CA GLN A 332 -12.52 -0.31 -16.92
C GLN A 332 -12.09 -1.19 -18.10
N ALA A 333 -12.47 -0.82 -19.32
CA ALA A 333 -12.12 -1.60 -20.51
C ALA A 333 -10.61 -1.75 -20.69
N THR A 334 -9.84 -0.69 -20.46
CA THR A 334 -8.38 -0.69 -20.57
C THR A 334 -7.74 -1.53 -19.47
N VAL A 335 -8.23 -1.39 -18.22
CA VAL A 335 -7.74 -2.16 -17.07
C VAL A 335 -8.07 -3.64 -17.25
N MET A 336 -9.28 -3.98 -17.69
CA MET A 336 -9.69 -5.37 -17.94
C MET A 336 -8.92 -6.01 -19.10
N ALA A 337 -8.47 -5.23 -20.09
CA ALA A 337 -7.60 -5.71 -21.16
C ALA A 337 -6.20 -6.11 -20.65
N CYS A 338 -5.74 -5.56 -19.53
CA CYS A 338 -4.52 -5.97 -18.85
C CYS A 338 -4.80 -7.20 -17.95
N ASN A 339 -4.97 -8.35 -18.54
CA ASN A 339 -5.24 -9.58 -17.83
C ASN A 339 -4.20 -10.67 -18.13
N SER A 340 -4.19 -11.72 -17.32
CA SER A 340 -3.21 -12.79 -17.38
C SER A 340 -3.14 -13.49 -18.75
N ALA A 341 -4.24 -13.60 -19.48
CA ALA A 341 -4.25 -14.22 -20.81
C ALA A 341 -3.59 -13.28 -21.84
N SER A 342 -3.99 -12.01 -21.90
CA SER A 342 -3.41 -11.04 -22.82
C SER A 342 -1.91 -10.81 -22.54
N MET A 343 -1.52 -10.77 -21.26
CA MET A 343 -0.11 -10.63 -20.87
C MET A 343 0.72 -11.83 -21.29
N SER A 344 0.20 -13.04 -21.11
CA SER A 344 0.88 -14.28 -21.52
C SER A 344 0.94 -14.48 -23.04
N ALA A 345 -0.03 -13.93 -23.78
CA ALA A 345 -0.05 -13.96 -25.23
C ALA A 345 0.89 -12.93 -25.88
N THR A 346 1.26 -11.87 -25.17
CA THR A 346 2.09 -10.76 -25.67
C THR A 346 3.42 -10.72 -24.91
N ILE A 347 4.43 -11.44 -25.42
CA ILE A 347 5.75 -11.50 -24.82
C ILE A 347 6.57 -10.31 -25.33
N PRO A 348 7.05 -9.38 -24.47
CA PRO A 348 7.88 -8.26 -24.89
C PRO A 348 9.25 -8.72 -25.45
N VAL A 349 9.87 -7.86 -26.23
CA VAL A 349 11.25 -8.08 -26.69
C VAL A 349 12.18 -8.19 -25.48
N GLY A 350 12.98 -9.25 -25.45
CA GLY A 350 13.89 -9.57 -24.34
C GLY A 350 13.33 -10.53 -23.31
N GLU A 351 12.02 -10.76 -23.29
CA GLU A 351 11.39 -11.78 -22.46
C GLU A 351 11.22 -13.10 -23.24
N THR A 352 11.30 -14.24 -22.54
CA THR A 352 11.23 -15.57 -23.18
C THR A 352 10.11 -16.44 -22.64
N SER A 353 9.47 -16.02 -21.55
CA SER A 353 8.42 -16.78 -20.87
C SER A 353 7.05 -16.12 -21.02
N ALA A 354 6.01 -16.89 -21.25
CA ALA A 354 4.62 -16.43 -21.16
C ALA A 354 4.23 -15.93 -19.75
N ASN A 355 5.03 -16.24 -18.74
CA ASN A 355 4.85 -15.78 -17.35
C ASN A 355 5.70 -14.54 -17.01
N TRP A 356 6.32 -13.87 -17.98
CA TRP A 356 7.20 -12.73 -17.79
C TRP A 356 6.65 -11.66 -16.83
N TRP A 357 5.37 -11.31 -16.97
CA TRP A 357 4.70 -10.28 -16.17
C TRP A 357 4.61 -10.61 -14.67
N LYS A 358 4.70 -11.89 -14.30
CA LYS A 358 4.72 -12.34 -12.89
C LYS A 358 6.01 -11.96 -12.17
N ALA A 359 7.06 -11.64 -12.90
CA ALA A 359 8.33 -11.18 -12.37
C ALA A 359 8.50 -9.63 -12.42
N TYR A 360 7.43 -8.90 -12.74
CA TYR A 360 7.40 -7.44 -12.70
C TYR A 360 6.79 -6.96 -11.38
N ALA A 361 7.35 -5.88 -10.83
CA ALA A 361 6.82 -5.29 -9.60
C ALA A 361 5.53 -4.51 -9.84
N TYR A 362 5.44 -3.78 -10.96
CA TYR A 362 4.32 -2.87 -11.24
C TYR A 362 3.44 -3.39 -12.36
N SER A 363 2.12 -3.38 -12.11
CA SER A 363 1.10 -3.72 -13.10
C SER A 363 0.92 -2.59 -14.11
N ASP A 364 0.82 -1.38 -13.64
CA ASP A 364 0.71 -0.13 -14.38
C ASP A 364 1.78 0.86 -13.91
N ASN A 365 1.60 2.15 -14.19
CA ASN A 365 2.58 3.16 -13.83
C ASN A 365 2.71 3.40 -12.31
N PHE A 366 1.83 2.83 -11.47
CA PHE A 366 1.79 3.15 -10.04
C PHE A 366 1.50 1.95 -9.14
N HIS A 367 0.73 0.96 -9.61
CA HIS A 367 0.17 -0.10 -8.77
C HIS A 367 0.95 -1.42 -8.84
N PRO A 368 0.98 -2.19 -7.76
CA PRO A 368 1.66 -3.49 -7.70
C PRO A 368 1.05 -4.53 -8.65
N THR A 369 1.89 -5.45 -9.13
CA THR A 369 1.42 -6.71 -9.72
C THR A 369 0.89 -7.65 -8.64
N PRO A 370 0.18 -8.74 -9.01
CA PRO A 370 -0.17 -9.79 -8.05
C PRO A 370 1.04 -10.36 -7.31
N ALA A 371 2.22 -10.42 -7.95
CA ALA A 371 3.45 -10.87 -7.31
C ALA A 371 3.88 -9.94 -6.18
N LEU A 372 3.93 -8.62 -6.42
CA LEU A 372 4.30 -7.65 -5.39
C LEU A 372 3.25 -7.57 -4.28
N HIS A 373 1.95 -7.70 -4.59
CA HIS A 373 0.91 -7.84 -3.58
C HIS A 373 1.13 -9.06 -2.68
N GLN A 374 1.51 -10.20 -3.26
CA GLN A 374 1.80 -11.43 -2.51
C GLN A 374 3.01 -11.25 -1.59
N LEU A 375 4.10 -10.63 -2.06
CA LEU A 375 5.28 -10.32 -1.26
C LEU A 375 4.92 -9.39 -0.09
N THR A 376 4.14 -8.34 -0.34
CA THR A 376 3.65 -7.42 0.70
C THR A 376 2.84 -8.17 1.76
N ALA A 377 1.92 -9.05 1.34
CA ALA A 377 1.12 -9.85 2.26
C ALA A 377 1.97 -10.78 3.12
N GLN A 378 3.00 -11.42 2.54
CA GLN A 378 3.93 -12.29 3.25
C GLN A 378 4.69 -11.51 4.32
N ALA A 379 5.20 -10.32 4.00
CA ALA A 379 5.92 -9.47 4.94
C ALA A 379 5.01 -8.99 6.09
N ILE A 380 3.77 -8.58 5.80
CA ILE A 380 2.77 -8.23 6.81
C ILE A 380 2.49 -9.44 7.71
N ASN A 381 2.20 -10.61 7.14
CA ASN A 381 1.90 -11.81 7.91
C ASN A 381 3.08 -12.22 8.81
N LEU A 382 4.31 -12.08 8.35
CA LEU A 382 5.50 -12.34 9.15
C LEU A 382 5.59 -11.37 10.35
N GLN A 383 5.30 -10.08 10.17
CA GLN A 383 5.23 -9.12 11.27
C GLN A 383 4.13 -9.50 12.26
N LEU A 384 2.94 -9.87 11.77
CA LEU A 384 1.81 -10.23 12.63
C LEU A 384 2.04 -11.55 13.38
N ALA A 385 2.73 -12.51 12.77
CA ALA A 385 3.17 -13.72 13.45
C ALA A 385 4.15 -13.41 14.59
N LYS A 386 5.13 -12.51 14.36
CA LYS A 386 6.04 -12.04 15.42
C LYS A 386 5.32 -11.29 16.53
N ALA A 387 4.22 -10.62 16.22
CA ALA A 387 3.35 -9.96 17.20
C ALA A 387 2.40 -10.95 17.92
N GLY A 388 2.44 -12.24 17.60
CA GLY A 388 1.59 -13.27 18.21
C GLY A 388 0.15 -13.26 17.73
N TRP A 389 -0.12 -12.75 16.53
CA TRP A 389 -1.49 -12.71 15.97
C TRP A 389 -1.78 -13.89 15.04
N LEU A 390 -0.75 -14.51 14.45
CA LEU A 390 -0.83 -15.66 13.52
C LEU A 390 -0.03 -16.83 14.05
#